data_b6ab4f73d831fded4e7d648de572c6e0
#
_entry.id   b6ab4f73d831fded4e7d648de572c6e0
#
_cell.length_a   1.000
_cell.length_b   1.000
_cell.length_c   1.000
_cell.angle_alpha   90.00
_cell.angle_beta   90.00
_cell.angle_gamma   90.00
#
_symmetry.space_group_name_H-M   'P 1'
#
loop_
_entity.id
_entity.type
_entity.pdbx_description
1 polymer ?
#
loop_
_entity_poly.entity_id
_entity_poly.type
_entity_poly.pdbx_seq_one_letter_code
_entity_poly.pdbx_strand_id
1 'polypeptide(L)'
;MAKFSWRKATLVAAVVPMLAMSACSSTGGKPADSGNAAGGGQVATTERMKIALITHAAAGDTFWDIVRKGAEEAAAKDNVELLYTSDPEAGRQAQLIQQAIDQKVDGIAVTLAKPEALSDSLKKAADAGIPIVSLNAGESVATQLGAFTHFGSNEKLAGEAVGTRLAAENFAHPVCVIQEQGHVGLEARCAGVKAKVPGTEILYVEGKDMTSVQSTATAKLQATNDADVIIGLGAPITLTLLKSVSDAGSSAKVASFDLNADLAQKIVDGAVLFTVDQQPWLQGYGAIDALWQNTRGGFKLGGGQSVLTGPAIIEKSNAAEVLKFAEQGIR
;
A
#
# COMPACT_ATOMS: atom_id res chain seq x y z
N MET A 1 -48.91 -14.78 -71.86
CA MET A 1 -49.92 -13.94 -72.54
C MET A 1 -50.44 -12.91 -71.57
N ALA A 2 -50.22 -11.64 -71.95
CA ALA A 2 -51.06 -10.47 -71.78
C ALA A 2 -51.61 -10.18 -70.36
N LYS A 3 -51.70 -8.99 -69.91
CA LYS A 3 -51.64 -7.63 -70.47
C LYS A 3 -51.44 -6.60 -69.33
N PHE A 4 -50.63 -5.66 -69.63
CA PHE A 4 -50.50 -4.30 -69.12
C PHE A 4 -51.82 -3.64 -68.73
N SER A 5 -51.86 -2.86 -67.60
CA SER A 5 -52.56 -1.58 -67.60
C SER A 5 -52.01 -0.65 -66.52
N TRP A 6 -51.55 0.49 -66.96
CA TRP A 6 -51.16 1.68 -66.23
C TRP A 6 -52.43 2.40 -65.67
N ARG A 7 -52.38 2.83 -64.44
CA ARG A 7 -53.18 4.03 -64.07
C ARG A 7 -52.35 4.98 -63.20
N LYS A 8 -52.55 6.18 -63.64
CA LYS A 8 -51.74 7.37 -63.30
C LYS A 8 -51.92 7.86 -61.86
N ALA A 9 -50.85 8.39 -61.41
CA ALA A 9 -50.53 9.38 -60.37
C ALA A 9 -51.70 10.22 -59.77
N THR A 10 -51.60 10.44 -58.48
CA THR A 10 -51.90 11.74 -57.86
C THR A 10 -50.93 11.92 -56.67
N LEU A 11 -50.06 12.94 -56.77
CA LEU A 11 -49.21 13.45 -55.69
C LEU A 11 -50.15 14.10 -54.68
N VAL A 12 -50.13 13.65 -53.45
CA VAL A 12 -50.61 14.40 -52.26
C VAL A 12 -49.37 14.65 -51.42
N ALA A 13 -48.93 15.91 -51.38
CA ALA A 13 -47.92 16.37 -50.46
C ALA A 13 -48.47 16.40 -49.06
N ALA A 14 -48.08 15.41 -48.22
CA ALA A 14 -48.31 15.43 -46.80
C ALA A 14 -47.13 16.09 -46.08
N VAL A 15 -47.35 17.28 -45.57
CA VAL A 15 -46.47 18.00 -44.66
C VAL A 15 -46.46 17.22 -43.33
N VAL A 16 -45.34 16.58 -43.01
CA VAL A 16 -45.09 15.94 -41.72
C VAL A 16 -44.48 16.99 -40.79
N PRO A 17 -45.10 17.35 -39.66
CA PRO A 17 -44.44 18.16 -38.67
C PRO A 17 -43.38 17.33 -37.97
N MET A 18 -42.11 17.78 -38.01
CA MET A 18 -41.05 17.30 -37.17
C MET A 18 -41.37 17.59 -35.70
N LEU A 19 -41.82 16.59 -34.99
CA LEU A 19 -41.79 16.60 -33.53
C LEU A 19 -40.33 16.44 -33.10
N ALA A 20 -39.71 17.54 -32.65
CA ALA A 20 -38.46 17.51 -31.91
C ALA A 20 -38.67 16.74 -30.62
N MET A 21 -38.22 15.49 -30.57
CA MET A 21 -38.03 14.77 -29.31
C MET A 21 -36.89 15.44 -28.54
N SER A 22 -37.23 16.31 -27.60
CA SER A 22 -36.32 16.73 -26.55
C SER A 22 -36.05 15.51 -25.66
N ALA A 23 -34.89 14.90 -25.86
CA ALA A 23 -34.36 13.91 -24.91
C ALA A 23 -34.16 14.61 -23.56
N CYS A 24 -35.03 14.37 -22.61
CA CYS A 24 -34.80 14.71 -21.22
C CYS A 24 -33.60 13.87 -20.73
N SER A 25 -32.41 14.48 -20.71
CA SER A 25 -31.32 13.93 -19.92
C SER A 25 -31.71 14.11 -18.46
N SER A 26 -31.99 13.01 -17.77
CA SER A 26 -32.18 12.97 -16.31
C SER A 26 -30.84 13.10 -15.59
N THR A 27 -30.15 14.21 -15.77
CA THR A 27 -29.06 14.63 -14.90
C THR A 27 -29.69 15.40 -13.75
N GLY A 28 -29.98 14.70 -12.66
CA GLY A 28 -30.34 15.30 -11.37
C GLY A 28 -29.11 15.98 -10.76
N GLY A 29 -28.65 17.08 -11.38
CA GLY A 29 -27.58 17.91 -10.88
C GLY A 29 -27.83 19.36 -11.28
N LYS A 30 -27.69 20.27 -10.32
CA LYS A 30 -27.69 21.70 -10.53
C LYS A 30 -26.69 22.07 -11.65
N PRO A 31 -27.01 22.94 -12.62
CA PRO A 31 -26.05 23.38 -13.61
C PRO A 31 -24.80 23.94 -12.91
N ALA A 32 -23.62 23.47 -13.32
CA ALA A 32 -22.38 24.07 -12.85
C ALA A 32 -22.30 25.49 -13.42
N ASP A 33 -22.14 26.47 -12.54
CA ASP A 33 -21.76 27.84 -12.95
C ASP A 33 -20.45 27.75 -13.74
N SER A 34 -20.46 28.27 -14.96
CA SER A 34 -19.30 28.34 -15.84
C SER A 34 -18.34 29.46 -15.37
N GLY A 35 -17.83 29.31 -14.16
CA GLY A 35 -16.72 30.09 -13.62
C GLY A 35 -15.41 29.44 -14.04
N ASN A 36 -14.57 30.21 -14.69
CA ASN A 36 -13.24 29.96 -15.21
C ASN A 36 -12.43 28.89 -14.39
N ALA A 37 -12.42 27.64 -14.83
CA ALA A 37 -11.61 26.59 -14.23
C ALA A 37 -10.18 26.69 -14.76
N ALA A 38 -9.36 27.53 -14.13
CA ALA A 38 -7.92 27.33 -14.12
C ALA A 38 -7.65 26.01 -13.35
N GLY A 39 -6.94 25.05 -13.96
CA GLY A 39 -6.75 23.68 -13.57
C GLY A 39 -6.27 23.42 -12.15
N GLY A 40 -7.18 23.54 -11.19
CA GLY A 40 -7.04 23.04 -9.83
C GLY A 40 -8.09 21.94 -9.63
N GLY A 41 -7.67 20.75 -9.20
CA GLY A 41 -8.58 19.68 -8.86
C GLY A 41 -9.65 20.18 -7.88
N GLN A 42 -10.89 19.71 -8.05
CA GLN A 42 -12.01 20.15 -7.21
C GLN A 42 -11.82 19.57 -5.80
N VAL A 43 -11.57 20.41 -4.82
CA VAL A 43 -11.46 20.06 -3.41
C VAL A 43 -12.87 19.82 -2.84
N ALA A 44 -13.02 18.88 -1.92
CA ALA A 44 -14.28 18.65 -1.24
C ALA A 44 -14.74 19.92 -0.50
N THR A 45 -16.04 20.23 -0.57
CA THR A 45 -16.66 21.39 0.10
C THR A 45 -17.13 21.09 1.52
N THR A 46 -16.68 19.99 2.11
CA THR A 46 -16.97 19.61 3.49
C THR A 46 -16.22 20.50 4.47
N GLU A 47 -16.74 20.60 5.70
CA GLU A 47 -15.97 21.18 6.80
C GLU A 47 -14.59 20.52 6.90
N ARG A 48 -13.56 21.32 7.18
CA ARG A 48 -12.19 20.82 7.24
C ARG A 48 -11.99 19.92 8.45
N MET A 49 -11.68 18.66 8.20
CA MET A 49 -11.39 17.66 9.22
C MET A 49 -9.90 17.66 9.57
N LYS A 50 -9.58 17.26 10.79
CA LYS A 50 -8.22 17.03 11.25
C LYS A 50 -8.00 15.53 11.46
N ILE A 51 -7.12 14.90 10.66
CA ILE A 51 -6.81 13.47 10.72
C ILE A 51 -5.34 13.28 11.08
N ALA A 52 -5.07 12.45 12.08
CA ALA A 52 -3.72 12.03 12.42
C ALA A 52 -3.33 10.76 11.64
N LEU A 53 -2.17 10.78 10.96
CA LEU A 53 -1.51 9.59 10.44
C LEU A 53 -0.27 9.31 11.30
N ILE A 54 -0.28 8.19 12.01
CA ILE A 54 0.73 7.82 13.00
C ILE A 54 1.40 6.52 12.58
N THR A 55 2.67 6.58 12.19
CA THR A 55 3.41 5.42 11.69
C THR A 55 4.57 5.03 12.60
N HIS A 56 5.11 3.81 12.40
CA HIS A 56 6.34 3.37 13.05
C HIS A 56 7.60 3.62 12.19
N ALA A 57 7.50 4.58 11.26
CA ALA A 57 8.58 4.90 10.32
C ALA A 57 9.87 5.27 11.05
N ALA A 58 10.98 4.63 10.65
CA ALA A 58 12.33 5.07 10.99
C ALA A 58 12.80 6.12 9.98
N ALA A 59 13.73 6.98 10.41
CA ALA A 59 14.32 7.97 9.52
C ALA A 59 15.06 7.30 8.34
N GLY A 60 14.81 7.80 7.12
CA GLY A 60 15.47 7.30 5.90
C GLY A 60 14.82 6.08 5.25
N ASP A 61 13.72 5.58 5.77
CA ASP A 61 12.95 4.52 5.11
C ASP A 61 12.00 5.13 4.06
N THR A 62 12.36 4.99 2.79
CA THR A 62 11.65 5.55 1.63
C THR A 62 10.24 5.00 1.42
N PHE A 63 9.92 3.85 1.99
CA PHE A 63 8.57 3.28 1.96
C PHE A 63 7.55 4.25 2.55
N TRP A 64 7.91 4.89 3.67
CA TRP A 64 7.00 5.80 4.38
C TRP A 64 6.80 7.13 3.68
N ASP A 65 7.76 7.57 2.86
CA ASP A 65 7.58 8.76 2.00
C ASP A 65 6.46 8.51 0.97
N ILE A 66 6.37 7.29 0.44
CA ILE A 66 5.32 6.91 -0.53
C ILE A 66 3.95 6.82 0.16
N VAL A 67 3.89 6.21 1.36
CA VAL A 67 2.65 6.16 2.18
C VAL A 67 2.17 7.58 2.49
N ARG A 68 3.08 8.44 2.95
CA ARG A 68 2.79 9.82 3.28
C ARG A 68 2.28 10.61 2.07
N LYS A 69 2.90 10.44 0.91
CA LYS A 69 2.47 11.10 -0.32
C LYS A 69 1.03 10.72 -0.69
N GLY A 70 0.67 9.44 -0.62
CA GLY A 70 -0.71 9.01 -0.83
C GLY A 70 -1.68 9.65 0.15
N ALA A 71 -1.32 9.72 1.43
CA ALA A 71 -2.12 10.35 2.46
C ALA A 71 -2.28 11.87 2.23
N GLU A 72 -1.22 12.57 1.82
CA GLU A 72 -1.24 13.99 1.49
C GLU A 72 -2.13 14.30 0.29
N GLU A 73 -2.12 13.44 -0.75
CA GLU A 73 -2.98 13.59 -1.91
C GLU A 73 -4.47 13.38 -1.57
N ALA A 74 -4.79 12.37 -0.74
CA ALA A 74 -6.16 12.19 -0.24
C ALA A 74 -6.59 13.39 0.61
N ALA A 75 -5.73 13.84 1.54
CA ALA A 75 -6.02 14.98 2.42
C ALA A 75 -6.29 16.25 1.62
N ALA A 76 -5.52 16.51 0.57
CA ALA A 76 -5.73 17.66 -0.32
C ALA A 76 -7.08 17.58 -1.06
N LYS A 77 -7.45 16.40 -1.55
CA LYS A 77 -8.73 16.16 -2.23
C LYS A 77 -9.92 16.33 -1.28
N ASP A 78 -9.81 15.81 -0.05
CA ASP A 78 -10.92 15.66 0.89
C ASP A 78 -11.07 16.85 1.86
N ASN A 79 -10.30 17.92 1.68
CA ASN A 79 -10.23 19.07 2.57
C ASN A 79 -9.87 18.70 4.01
N VAL A 80 -8.85 17.83 4.16
CA VAL A 80 -8.36 17.36 5.46
C VAL A 80 -7.07 18.09 5.85
N GLU A 81 -6.95 18.44 7.13
CA GLU A 81 -5.68 18.80 7.77
C GLU A 81 -4.99 17.50 8.23
N LEU A 82 -3.96 17.10 7.51
CA LEU A 82 -3.21 15.89 7.84
C LEU A 82 -2.13 16.19 8.88
N LEU A 83 -2.18 15.51 10.02
CA LEU A 83 -1.14 15.50 11.03
C LEU A 83 -0.32 14.22 10.90
N TYR A 84 0.80 14.27 10.17
CA TYR A 84 1.70 13.13 10.05
C TYR A 84 2.74 13.14 11.17
N THR A 85 2.81 12.02 11.90
CA THR A 85 3.83 11.78 12.95
C THR A 85 4.33 10.35 12.88
N SER A 86 5.57 10.12 13.29
CA SER A 86 6.16 8.78 13.30
C SER A 86 7.16 8.59 14.43
N ASP A 87 7.23 7.40 14.97
CA ASP A 87 8.31 6.96 15.85
C ASP A 87 8.45 5.43 15.77
N PRO A 88 9.65 4.88 15.55
CA PRO A 88 9.88 3.43 15.48
C PRO A 88 9.80 2.74 16.85
N GLU A 89 9.82 3.50 17.94
CA GLU A 89 9.67 2.95 19.29
C GLU A 89 8.18 2.89 19.66
N ALA A 90 7.66 1.69 19.87
CA ALA A 90 6.23 1.48 20.07
C ALA A 90 5.64 2.26 21.25
N GLY A 91 6.41 2.44 22.35
CA GLY A 91 5.98 3.26 23.47
C GLY A 91 5.84 4.74 23.13
N ARG A 92 6.68 5.26 22.21
CA ARG A 92 6.56 6.63 21.71
C ARG A 92 5.43 6.74 20.71
N GLN A 93 5.25 5.74 19.84
CA GLN A 93 4.09 5.70 18.93
C GLN A 93 2.78 5.72 19.74
N ALA A 94 2.70 5.02 20.87
CA ALA A 94 1.55 5.07 21.78
C ALA A 94 1.33 6.49 22.36
N GLN A 95 2.41 7.23 22.66
CA GLN A 95 2.31 8.64 23.09
C GLN A 95 1.80 9.56 21.97
N LEU A 96 2.18 9.33 20.72
CA LEU A 96 1.66 10.06 19.57
C LEU A 96 0.15 9.84 19.38
N ILE A 97 -0.35 8.63 19.62
CA ILE A 97 -1.79 8.36 19.65
C ILE A 97 -2.48 9.16 20.75
N GLN A 98 -1.91 9.20 21.96
CA GLN A 98 -2.46 9.99 23.05
C GLN A 98 -2.50 11.50 22.71
N GLN A 99 -1.45 12.01 22.08
CA GLN A 99 -1.41 13.42 21.63
C GLN A 99 -2.50 13.71 20.58
N ALA A 100 -2.79 12.78 19.68
CA ALA A 100 -3.87 12.94 18.71
C ALA A 100 -5.24 13.00 19.41
N ILE A 101 -5.46 12.17 20.45
CA ILE A 101 -6.67 12.20 21.28
C ILE A 101 -6.80 13.58 21.97
N ASP A 102 -5.73 14.07 22.58
CA ASP A 102 -5.71 15.35 23.30
C ASP A 102 -5.96 16.55 22.35
N GLN A 103 -5.53 16.44 21.09
CA GLN A 103 -5.79 17.40 20.02
C GLN A 103 -7.19 17.29 19.43
N LYS A 104 -7.99 16.30 19.86
CA LYS A 104 -9.37 16.06 19.43
C LYS A 104 -9.45 15.93 17.90
N VAL A 105 -8.60 15.08 17.33
CA VAL A 105 -8.64 14.79 15.88
C VAL A 105 -9.95 14.10 15.50
N ASP A 106 -10.39 14.28 14.26
CA ASP A 106 -11.62 13.68 13.72
C ASP A 106 -11.42 12.23 13.27
N GLY A 107 -10.16 11.75 13.23
CA GLY A 107 -9.83 10.38 12.87
C GLY A 107 -8.35 10.06 13.08
N ILE A 108 -8.06 8.79 13.28
CA ILE A 108 -6.69 8.27 13.42
C ILE A 108 -6.44 7.17 12.41
N ALA A 109 -5.43 7.36 11.54
CA ALA A 109 -4.82 6.32 10.73
C ALA A 109 -3.52 5.86 11.41
N VAL A 110 -3.34 4.55 11.65
CA VAL A 110 -2.23 4.04 12.48
C VAL A 110 -1.66 2.74 11.97
N THR A 111 -0.35 2.56 12.04
CA THR A 111 0.32 1.28 11.78
C THR A 111 0.44 0.46 13.05
N LEU A 112 0.29 -0.87 12.94
CA LEU A 112 0.22 -1.78 14.09
C LEU A 112 1.39 -2.79 14.07
N ALA A 113 2.63 -2.29 13.92
CA ALA A 113 3.83 -3.13 13.89
C ALA A 113 4.05 -3.92 15.20
N LYS A 114 3.77 -3.27 16.33
CA LYS A 114 3.85 -3.84 17.70
C LYS A 114 2.53 -3.58 18.43
N PRO A 115 1.45 -4.29 18.06
CA PRO A 115 0.08 -3.95 18.44
C PRO A 115 -0.18 -3.98 19.95
N GLU A 116 0.49 -4.86 20.70
CA GLU A 116 0.32 -4.97 22.15
C GLU A 116 0.67 -3.66 22.87
N ALA A 117 1.74 -2.99 22.43
CA ALA A 117 2.18 -1.73 23.03
C ALA A 117 1.22 -0.56 22.74
N LEU A 118 0.38 -0.68 21.71
CA LEU A 118 -0.55 0.37 21.28
C LEU A 118 -1.97 0.17 21.81
N SER A 119 -2.27 -1.01 22.35
CA SER A 119 -3.62 -1.46 22.72
C SER A 119 -4.35 -0.46 23.61
N ASP A 120 -3.72 0.00 24.69
CA ASP A 120 -4.35 0.89 25.66
C ASP A 120 -4.65 2.29 25.04
N SER A 121 -3.74 2.79 24.22
CA SER A 121 -3.92 4.10 23.57
C SER A 121 -5.02 4.05 22.50
N LEU A 122 -5.09 2.95 21.74
CA LEU A 122 -6.14 2.74 20.74
C LEU A 122 -7.51 2.55 21.40
N LYS A 123 -7.55 1.83 22.52
CA LYS A 123 -8.79 1.73 23.30
C LYS A 123 -9.27 3.07 23.78
N LYS A 124 -8.39 3.94 24.29
CA LYS A 124 -8.75 5.32 24.69
C LYS A 124 -9.26 6.15 23.52
N ALA A 125 -8.67 6.01 22.32
CA ALA A 125 -9.14 6.68 21.13
C ALA A 125 -10.57 6.21 20.75
N ALA A 126 -10.82 4.90 20.78
CA ALA A 126 -12.14 4.34 20.53
C ALA A 126 -13.17 4.77 21.58
N ASP A 127 -12.82 4.76 22.88
CA ASP A 127 -13.67 5.21 23.99
C ASP A 127 -14.00 6.72 23.87
N ALA A 128 -13.10 7.52 23.28
CA ALA A 128 -13.34 8.93 22.96
C ALA A 128 -14.19 9.14 21.69
N GLY A 129 -14.60 8.06 21.01
CA GLY A 129 -15.41 8.11 19.79
C GLY A 129 -14.64 8.50 18.54
N ILE A 130 -13.31 8.49 18.56
CA ILE A 130 -12.47 8.79 17.39
C ILE A 130 -12.40 7.56 16.49
N PRO A 131 -12.84 7.64 15.22
CA PRO A 131 -12.74 6.52 14.28
C PRO A 131 -11.28 6.20 13.97
N ILE A 132 -10.98 4.89 13.89
CA ILE A 132 -9.64 4.37 13.68
C ILE A 132 -9.61 3.54 12.39
N VAL A 133 -8.62 3.80 11.55
CA VAL A 133 -8.21 2.96 10.43
C VAL A 133 -6.80 2.49 10.68
N SER A 134 -6.53 1.21 10.46
CA SER A 134 -5.15 0.71 10.48
C SER A 134 -4.60 0.53 9.07
N LEU A 135 -3.28 0.56 8.94
CA LEU A 135 -2.61 0.33 7.67
C LEU A 135 -1.27 -0.39 7.84
N ASN A 136 -0.78 -1.00 6.77
CA ASN A 136 0.49 -1.70 6.64
C ASN A 136 0.58 -2.97 7.47
N ALA A 137 0.82 -2.88 8.77
CA ALA A 137 1.03 -4.02 9.65
C ALA A 137 -0.15 -4.24 10.61
N GLY A 138 -0.30 -5.48 11.11
CA GLY A 138 -1.25 -5.84 12.16
C GLY A 138 -2.68 -6.10 11.67
N GLU A 139 -2.87 -6.48 10.40
CA GLU A 139 -4.18 -6.82 9.82
C GLU A 139 -5.02 -7.72 10.73
N SER A 140 -4.42 -8.81 11.23
CA SER A 140 -5.11 -9.85 12.01
C SER A 140 -5.68 -9.37 13.35
N VAL A 141 -5.18 -8.26 13.89
CA VAL A 141 -5.61 -7.71 15.19
C VAL A 141 -6.30 -6.34 15.05
N ALA A 142 -6.36 -5.78 13.86
CA ALA A 142 -6.85 -4.44 13.59
C ALA A 142 -8.25 -4.18 14.16
N THR A 143 -9.20 -5.06 13.88
CA THR A 143 -10.59 -4.94 14.37
C THR A 143 -10.67 -5.07 15.90
N GLN A 144 -9.87 -5.92 16.51
CA GLN A 144 -9.82 -6.10 17.96
C GLN A 144 -9.30 -4.83 18.66
N LEU A 145 -8.45 -4.06 17.98
CA LEU A 145 -7.89 -2.81 18.45
C LEU A 145 -8.73 -1.58 18.06
N GLY A 146 -9.97 -1.80 17.55
CA GLY A 146 -10.94 -0.73 17.29
C GLY A 146 -10.87 -0.13 15.89
N ALA A 147 -10.00 -0.61 15.00
CA ALA A 147 -10.01 -0.15 13.61
C ALA A 147 -11.23 -0.71 12.87
N PHE A 148 -11.96 0.15 12.15
CA PHE A 148 -13.12 -0.28 11.39
C PHE A 148 -12.76 -0.89 10.01
N THR A 149 -11.54 -0.66 9.52
CA THR A 149 -10.95 -1.29 8.35
C THR A 149 -9.42 -1.26 8.42
N HIS A 150 -8.76 -2.04 7.57
CA HIS A 150 -7.30 -2.09 7.42
C HIS A 150 -6.92 -1.96 5.96
N PHE A 151 -5.88 -1.19 5.64
CA PHE A 151 -5.27 -1.09 4.32
C PHE A 151 -3.86 -1.69 4.35
N GLY A 152 -3.65 -2.78 3.64
CA GLY A 152 -2.34 -3.45 3.64
C GLY A 152 -2.34 -4.76 2.88
N SER A 153 -1.35 -5.58 3.15
CA SER A 153 -1.25 -6.95 2.64
C SER A 153 -1.53 -7.95 3.73
N ASN A 154 -2.04 -9.12 3.36
CA ASN A 154 -1.95 -10.27 4.26
C ASN A 154 -0.51 -10.79 4.23
N GLU A 155 0.27 -10.44 5.23
CA GLU A 155 1.72 -10.64 5.25
C GLU A 155 2.13 -12.11 5.26
N LYS A 156 1.32 -12.97 5.87
CA LYS A 156 1.55 -14.42 5.84
C LYS A 156 1.35 -14.97 4.43
N LEU A 157 0.26 -14.60 3.76
CA LEU A 157 -0.01 -15.01 2.37
C LEU A 157 1.04 -14.46 1.40
N ALA A 158 1.51 -13.23 1.62
CA ALA A 158 2.61 -12.65 0.84
C ALA A 158 3.91 -13.47 1.01
N GLY A 159 4.25 -13.85 2.24
CA GLY A 159 5.37 -14.75 2.51
C GLY A 159 5.19 -16.14 1.88
N GLU A 160 4.00 -16.71 1.98
CA GLU A 160 3.68 -18.02 1.35
C GLU A 160 3.79 -17.95 -0.18
N ALA A 161 3.39 -16.85 -0.81
CA ALA A 161 3.54 -16.65 -2.26
C ALA A 161 5.03 -16.62 -2.67
N VAL A 162 5.87 -15.90 -1.92
CA VAL A 162 7.33 -15.92 -2.10
C VAL A 162 7.89 -17.33 -1.93
N GLY A 163 7.55 -18.00 -0.83
CA GLY A 163 8.04 -19.36 -0.58
C GLY A 163 7.61 -20.36 -1.64
N THR A 164 6.37 -20.27 -2.14
CA THR A 164 5.87 -21.12 -3.24
C THR A 164 6.68 -20.88 -4.52
N ARG A 165 6.98 -19.65 -4.84
CA ARG A 165 7.82 -19.29 -5.99
C ARG A 165 9.23 -19.82 -5.85
N LEU A 166 9.87 -19.61 -4.71
CA LEU A 166 11.22 -20.09 -4.43
C LEU A 166 11.32 -21.61 -4.53
N ALA A 167 10.34 -22.33 -3.97
CA ALA A 167 10.26 -23.79 -4.09
C ALA A 167 10.12 -24.26 -5.55
N ALA A 168 9.32 -23.57 -6.36
CA ALA A 168 9.15 -23.87 -7.78
C ALA A 168 10.43 -23.63 -8.60
N GLU A 169 11.26 -22.69 -8.17
CA GLU A 169 12.58 -22.40 -8.76
C GLU A 169 13.73 -23.22 -8.13
N ASN A 170 13.40 -24.21 -7.26
CA ASN A 170 14.31 -25.12 -6.57
C ASN A 170 15.26 -24.45 -5.54
N PHE A 171 14.90 -23.31 -4.99
CA PHE A 171 15.59 -22.75 -3.83
C PHE A 171 15.20 -23.53 -2.58
N ALA A 172 16.18 -23.99 -1.83
CA ALA A 172 16.00 -24.87 -0.67
C ALA A 172 16.48 -24.26 0.67
N HIS A 173 17.38 -23.29 0.59
CA HIS A 173 18.06 -22.69 1.74
C HIS A 173 17.96 -21.14 1.75
N PRO A 174 16.76 -20.57 1.77
CA PRO A 174 16.59 -19.12 1.85
C PRO A 174 17.06 -18.56 3.19
N VAL A 175 17.64 -17.37 3.19
CA VAL A 175 17.87 -16.54 4.37
C VAL A 175 16.90 -15.38 4.34
N CYS A 176 15.93 -15.35 5.25
CA CYS A 176 14.94 -14.26 5.38
C CYS A 176 15.43 -13.25 6.42
N VAL A 177 15.62 -11.98 6.01
CA VAL A 177 16.26 -10.96 6.86
C VAL A 177 15.20 -10.05 7.47
N ILE A 178 15.07 -10.08 8.80
CA ILE A 178 14.15 -9.24 9.57
C ILE A 178 14.94 -8.05 10.14
N GLN A 179 14.63 -6.86 9.67
CA GLN A 179 15.28 -5.61 10.08
C GLN A 179 14.66 -4.95 11.33
N GLU A 180 13.53 -5.45 11.81
CA GLU A 180 12.87 -4.99 13.04
C GLU A 180 12.29 -6.18 13.80
N GLN A 181 13.02 -6.66 14.80
CA GLN A 181 12.59 -7.79 15.61
C GLN A 181 11.28 -7.51 16.35
N GLY A 182 10.35 -8.47 16.29
CA GLY A 182 9.04 -8.36 16.92
C GLY A 182 8.03 -7.53 16.11
N HIS A 183 8.37 -7.12 14.90
CA HIS A 183 7.42 -6.53 13.96
C HIS A 183 6.52 -7.62 13.37
N VAL A 184 5.23 -7.63 13.76
CA VAL A 184 4.31 -8.74 13.42
C VAL A 184 4.18 -9.04 11.93
N GLY A 185 4.28 -8.03 11.07
CA GLY A 185 4.21 -8.19 9.62
C GLY A 185 5.47 -8.84 9.05
N LEU A 186 6.67 -8.41 9.47
CA LEU A 186 7.94 -8.97 9.00
C LEU A 186 8.12 -10.41 9.48
N GLU A 187 7.76 -10.70 10.73
CA GLU A 187 7.75 -12.07 11.26
C GLU A 187 6.80 -12.96 10.44
N ALA A 188 5.60 -12.47 10.11
CA ALA A 188 4.62 -13.21 9.31
C ALA A 188 5.12 -13.49 7.88
N ARG A 189 5.83 -12.54 7.24
CA ARG A 189 6.45 -12.75 5.91
C ARG A 189 7.44 -13.90 5.94
N CYS A 190 8.42 -13.87 6.85
CA CYS A 190 9.41 -14.94 6.98
C CYS A 190 8.79 -16.28 7.40
N ALA A 191 7.79 -16.27 8.28
CA ALA A 191 7.05 -17.48 8.64
C ALA A 191 6.31 -18.07 7.43
N GLY A 192 5.73 -17.24 6.57
CA GLY A 192 5.09 -17.65 5.32
C GLY A 192 6.08 -18.29 4.34
N VAL A 193 7.26 -17.70 4.15
CA VAL A 193 8.33 -18.29 3.33
C VAL A 193 8.73 -19.66 3.90
N LYS A 194 9.01 -19.74 5.20
CA LYS A 194 9.41 -20.97 5.86
C LYS A 194 8.37 -22.09 5.79
N ALA A 195 7.09 -21.74 5.80
CA ALA A 195 6.00 -22.72 5.66
C ALA A 195 6.03 -23.45 4.31
N LYS A 196 6.57 -22.82 3.26
CA LYS A 196 6.70 -23.39 1.91
C LYS A 196 8.09 -23.94 1.62
N VAL A 197 9.13 -23.33 2.21
CA VAL A 197 10.53 -23.77 2.10
C VAL A 197 11.07 -23.98 3.51
N PRO A 198 10.95 -25.19 4.10
CA PRO A 198 11.33 -25.46 5.51
C PRO A 198 12.79 -25.17 5.83
N GLY A 199 13.70 -25.21 4.85
CA GLY A 199 15.13 -24.85 5.00
C GLY A 199 15.37 -23.35 5.20
N THR A 200 14.32 -22.51 5.23
CA THR A 200 14.46 -21.08 5.44
C THR A 200 15.03 -20.78 6.84
N GLU A 201 16.12 -20.03 6.88
CA GLU A 201 16.68 -19.46 8.09
C GLU A 201 16.26 -18.00 8.26
N ILE A 202 16.10 -17.57 9.52
CA ILE A 202 15.77 -16.17 9.84
C ILE A 202 17.02 -15.48 10.36
N LEU A 203 17.34 -14.32 9.78
CA LEU A 203 18.43 -13.47 10.22
C LEU A 203 17.87 -12.14 10.73
N TYR A 204 18.05 -11.86 12.02
CA TYR A 204 17.71 -10.56 12.59
C TYR A 204 18.87 -9.58 12.43
N VAL A 205 18.57 -8.37 11.99
CA VAL A 205 19.52 -7.28 11.83
C VAL A 205 18.99 -5.99 12.44
N GLU A 206 19.87 -5.03 12.73
CA GLU A 206 19.48 -3.69 13.20
C GLU A 206 19.22 -2.78 11.98
N GLY A 207 17.97 -2.69 11.54
CA GLY A 207 17.57 -2.00 10.32
C GLY A 207 17.77 -0.48 10.31
N LYS A 208 18.10 0.12 11.46
CA LYS A 208 18.46 1.55 11.55
C LYS A 208 19.94 1.82 11.20
N ASP A 209 20.77 0.79 11.14
CA ASP A 209 22.19 0.85 10.83
C ASP A 209 22.54 -0.04 9.63
N MET A 210 22.57 0.55 8.44
CA MET A 210 22.86 -0.16 7.19
C MET A 210 24.29 -0.77 7.17
N THR A 211 25.23 -0.20 7.92
CA THR A 211 26.59 -0.76 8.06
C THR A 211 26.52 -2.06 8.87
N SER A 212 25.78 -2.05 9.97
CA SER A 212 25.51 -3.26 10.77
C SER A 212 24.74 -4.31 9.97
N VAL A 213 23.73 -3.93 9.18
CA VAL A 213 23.00 -4.83 8.27
C VAL A 213 23.98 -5.51 7.30
N GLN A 214 24.83 -4.71 6.61
CA GLN A 214 25.79 -5.23 5.64
C GLN A 214 26.76 -6.22 6.29
N SER A 215 27.39 -5.85 7.40
CA SER A 215 28.39 -6.71 8.07
C SER A 215 27.76 -8.00 8.61
N THR A 216 26.58 -7.93 9.22
CA THR A 216 25.87 -9.10 9.76
C THR A 216 25.45 -10.07 8.64
N ALA A 217 24.89 -9.55 7.55
CA ALA A 217 24.49 -10.37 6.41
C ALA A 217 25.69 -10.97 5.69
N THR A 218 26.80 -10.22 5.53
CA THR A 218 28.06 -10.74 4.96
C THR A 218 28.61 -11.88 5.80
N ALA A 219 28.70 -11.71 7.12
CA ALA A 219 29.17 -12.76 8.02
C ALA A 219 28.28 -14.02 7.98
N LYS A 220 26.94 -13.83 7.91
CA LYS A 220 25.99 -14.94 7.76
C LYS A 220 26.24 -15.72 6.47
N LEU A 221 26.38 -15.03 5.33
CA LEU A 221 26.60 -15.66 4.02
C LEU A 221 27.96 -16.35 3.93
N GLN A 222 28.99 -15.83 4.59
CA GLN A 222 30.30 -16.50 4.70
C GLN A 222 30.25 -17.76 5.55
N ALA A 223 29.43 -17.78 6.61
CA ALA A 223 29.26 -18.93 7.49
C ALA A 223 28.34 -20.01 6.92
N THR A 224 27.47 -19.68 5.96
CA THR A 224 26.43 -20.54 5.42
C THR A 224 26.66 -20.78 3.92
N ASN A 225 27.46 -21.79 3.59
CA ASN A 225 27.91 -22.08 2.22
C ASN A 225 26.79 -22.58 1.29
N ASP A 226 25.62 -22.95 1.80
CA ASP A 226 24.49 -23.50 1.09
C ASP A 226 23.31 -22.49 0.96
N ALA A 227 23.45 -21.28 1.47
CA ALA A 227 22.45 -20.23 1.25
C ALA A 227 22.32 -19.95 -0.25
N ASP A 228 21.13 -20.20 -0.81
CA ASP A 228 20.85 -20.10 -2.25
C ASP A 228 20.10 -18.81 -2.61
N VAL A 229 19.36 -18.23 -1.67
CA VAL A 229 18.72 -16.92 -1.82
C VAL A 229 18.69 -16.16 -0.48
N ILE A 230 18.89 -14.86 -0.52
CA ILE A 230 18.69 -13.96 0.61
C ILE A 230 17.54 -13.00 0.31
N ILE A 231 16.62 -12.83 1.27
CA ILE A 231 15.38 -12.09 1.11
C ILE A 231 15.40 -10.87 2.02
N GLY A 232 15.38 -9.67 1.45
CA GLY A 232 15.20 -8.42 2.17
C GLY A 232 13.72 -8.07 2.30
N LEU A 233 13.31 -7.58 3.46
CA LEU A 233 11.92 -7.23 3.74
C LEU A 233 11.63 -5.72 3.59
N GLY A 234 12.49 -5.01 2.87
CA GLY A 234 12.36 -3.61 2.52
C GLY A 234 13.40 -3.23 1.46
N ALA A 235 13.12 -2.22 0.62
CA ALA A 235 13.99 -1.85 -0.48
C ALA A 235 15.41 -1.40 -0.03
N PRO A 236 15.60 -0.52 0.97
CA PRO A 236 16.95 -0.15 1.44
C PRO A 236 17.74 -1.34 2.00
N ILE A 237 17.06 -2.24 2.70
CA ILE A 237 17.67 -3.48 3.22
C ILE A 237 18.16 -4.33 2.06
N THR A 238 17.30 -4.59 1.06
CA THR A 238 17.64 -5.43 -0.09
C THR A 238 18.81 -4.86 -0.90
N LEU A 239 18.88 -3.54 -1.10
CA LEU A 239 20.02 -2.88 -1.75
C LEU A 239 21.33 -3.06 -0.95
N THR A 240 21.23 -3.12 0.37
CA THR A 240 22.37 -3.43 1.24
C THR A 240 22.76 -4.90 1.14
N LEU A 241 21.77 -5.82 1.08
CA LEU A 241 22.04 -7.25 0.92
C LEU A 241 22.71 -7.59 -0.41
N LEU A 242 22.47 -6.86 -1.50
CA LEU A 242 23.21 -7.01 -2.75
C LEU A 242 24.71 -6.81 -2.56
N LYS A 243 25.09 -5.81 -1.74
CA LYS A 243 26.50 -5.58 -1.38
C LYS A 243 27.03 -6.70 -0.51
N SER A 244 26.24 -7.16 0.47
CA SER A 244 26.63 -8.26 1.35
C SER A 244 26.92 -9.56 0.59
N VAL A 245 26.11 -9.89 -0.43
CA VAL A 245 26.34 -11.05 -1.31
C VAL A 245 27.67 -10.91 -2.05
N SER A 246 27.96 -9.71 -2.60
CA SER A 246 29.22 -9.44 -3.27
C SER A 246 30.42 -9.54 -2.31
N ASP A 247 30.33 -8.91 -1.13
CA ASP A 247 31.41 -8.87 -0.15
C ASP A 247 31.71 -10.26 0.46
N ALA A 248 30.68 -11.10 0.56
CA ALA A 248 30.83 -12.48 1.01
C ALA A 248 31.39 -13.42 -0.07
N GLY A 249 31.44 -12.98 -1.32
CA GLY A 249 31.75 -13.88 -2.46
C GLY A 249 30.71 -14.99 -2.63
N SER A 250 29.46 -14.76 -2.17
CA SER A 250 28.38 -15.74 -2.19
C SER A 250 27.70 -15.79 -3.56
N SER A 251 27.22 -16.99 -3.93
CA SER A 251 26.40 -17.19 -5.15
C SER A 251 24.89 -17.02 -4.90
N ALA A 252 24.50 -16.71 -3.66
CA ALA A 252 23.09 -16.51 -3.29
C ALA A 252 22.41 -15.47 -4.17
N LYS A 253 21.21 -15.76 -4.62
CA LYS A 253 20.36 -14.79 -5.31
C LYS A 253 19.72 -13.84 -4.32
N VAL A 254 19.17 -12.73 -4.81
CA VAL A 254 18.53 -11.73 -3.96
C VAL A 254 17.05 -11.61 -4.38
N ALA A 255 16.16 -11.68 -3.41
CA ALA A 255 14.73 -11.37 -3.57
C ALA A 255 14.33 -10.30 -2.55
N SER A 256 13.20 -9.66 -2.77
CA SER A 256 12.78 -8.51 -1.97
C SER A 256 11.30 -8.52 -1.62
N PHE A 257 10.99 -7.75 -0.60
CA PHE A 257 9.70 -7.09 -0.39
C PHE A 257 9.88 -5.59 -0.51
N ASP A 258 8.78 -4.92 -0.81
CA ASP A 258 8.70 -3.48 -1.06
C ASP A 258 9.48 -3.01 -2.28
N LEU A 259 9.33 -1.75 -2.64
CA LEU A 259 9.88 -1.18 -3.86
C LEU A 259 10.31 0.27 -3.63
N ASN A 260 11.32 0.68 -4.36
CA ASN A 260 11.65 2.06 -4.69
C ASN A 260 12.31 2.09 -6.08
N ALA A 261 12.61 3.26 -6.61
CA ALA A 261 13.20 3.39 -7.96
C ALA A 261 14.52 2.61 -8.12
N ASP A 262 15.41 2.69 -7.13
CA ASP A 262 16.71 2.01 -7.19
C ASP A 262 16.55 0.47 -7.23
N LEU A 263 15.65 -0.06 -6.40
CA LEU A 263 15.37 -1.49 -6.37
C LEU A 263 14.67 -1.96 -7.66
N ALA A 264 13.72 -1.17 -8.18
CA ALA A 264 13.07 -1.45 -9.47
C ALA A 264 14.11 -1.56 -10.60
N GLN A 265 15.08 -0.65 -10.64
CA GLN A 265 16.19 -0.72 -11.61
C GLN A 265 17.02 -2.00 -11.42
N LYS A 266 17.29 -2.44 -10.19
CA LYS A 266 18.02 -3.70 -9.93
C LYS A 266 17.25 -4.93 -10.41
N ILE A 267 15.93 -4.89 -10.39
CA ILE A 267 15.08 -5.97 -10.97
C ILE A 267 15.16 -5.94 -12.51
N VAL A 268 15.07 -4.76 -13.12
CA VAL A 268 15.25 -4.59 -14.58
C VAL A 268 16.61 -5.13 -15.03
N ASP A 269 17.68 -4.82 -14.29
CA ASP A 269 19.04 -5.26 -14.56
C ASP A 269 19.24 -6.78 -14.31
N GLY A 270 18.30 -7.42 -13.59
CA GLY A 270 18.35 -8.84 -13.22
C GLY A 270 19.26 -9.15 -12.03
N ALA A 271 19.67 -8.13 -11.26
CA ALA A 271 20.45 -8.30 -10.03
C ALA A 271 19.56 -8.76 -8.85
N VAL A 272 18.27 -8.45 -8.88
CA VAL A 272 17.25 -8.92 -7.95
C VAL A 272 16.23 -9.74 -8.73
N LEU A 273 15.85 -10.92 -8.20
CA LEU A 273 14.93 -11.84 -8.87
C LEU A 273 13.54 -11.23 -9.03
N PHE A 274 13.01 -10.71 -7.94
CA PHE A 274 11.69 -10.09 -7.85
C PHE A 274 11.55 -9.34 -6.52
N THR A 275 10.49 -8.52 -6.44
CA THR A 275 9.99 -7.99 -5.18
C THR A 275 8.50 -8.23 -5.03
N VAL A 276 8.03 -8.22 -3.79
CA VAL A 276 6.60 -8.18 -3.46
C VAL A 276 6.23 -6.75 -3.13
N ASP A 277 5.48 -6.11 -4.01
CA ASP A 277 4.98 -4.76 -3.80
C ASP A 277 3.62 -4.80 -3.11
N GLN A 278 3.47 -4.01 -2.07
CA GLN A 278 2.24 -3.84 -1.31
C GLN A 278 1.52 -2.51 -1.60
N GLN A 279 1.97 -1.76 -2.59
CA GLN A 279 1.39 -0.51 -3.07
C GLN A 279 1.19 0.53 -1.95
N PRO A 280 2.27 1.03 -1.33
CA PRO A 280 2.22 1.85 -0.12
C PRO A 280 1.46 3.17 -0.31
N TRP A 281 1.49 3.77 -1.50
CA TRP A 281 0.70 4.96 -1.80
C TRP A 281 -0.80 4.72 -1.56
N LEU A 282 -1.33 3.55 -2.01
CA LEU A 282 -2.74 3.19 -1.79
C LEU A 282 -3.08 3.01 -0.31
N GLN A 283 -2.14 2.55 0.51
CA GLN A 283 -2.36 2.40 1.94
C GLN A 283 -2.58 3.77 2.60
N GLY A 284 -1.72 4.74 2.31
CA GLY A 284 -1.85 6.09 2.83
C GLY A 284 -3.09 6.80 2.31
N TYR A 285 -3.30 6.76 0.99
CA TYR A 285 -4.46 7.38 0.34
C TYR A 285 -5.78 6.80 0.88
N GLY A 286 -5.90 5.48 0.86
CA GLY A 286 -7.12 4.79 1.28
C GLY A 286 -7.45 5.01 2.76
N ALA A 287 -6.44 5.06 3.63
CA ALA A 287 -6.66 5.28 5.06
C ALA A 287 -7.26 6.66 5.35
N ILE A 288 -6.78 7.72 4.71
CA ILE A 288 -7.31 9.09 4.90
C ILE A 288 -8.70 9.22 4.26
N ASP A 289 -8.86 8.76 3.02
CA ASP A 289 -10.15 8.80 2.31
C ASP A 289 -11.24 8.00 3.06
N ALA A 290 -10.90 6.83 3.63
CA ALA A 290 -11.83 6.04 4.44
C ALA A 290 -12.28 6.75 5.71
N LEU A 291 -11.39 7.44 6.41
CA LEU A 291 -11.73 8.24 7.61
C LEU A 291 -12.66 9.40 7.24
N TRP A 292 -12.34 10.11 6.16
CA TRP A 292 -13.21 11.18 5.65
C TRP A 292 -14.61 10.67 5.28
N GLN A 293 -14.72 9.55 4.57
CA GLN A 293 -16.01 8.95 4.22
C GLN A 293 -16.78 8.47 5.46
N ASN A 294 -16.07 7.88 6.44
CA ASN A 294 -16.71 7.41 7.68
C ASN A 294 -17.32 8.56 8.47
N THR A 295 -16.60 9.65 8.66
CA THR A 295 -17.11 10.82 9.38
C THR A 295 -18.29 11.48 8.67
N ARG A 296 -18.32 11.47 7.34
CA ARG A 296 -19.43 12.03 6.54
C ARG A 296 -20.74 11.24 6.61
N GLY A 297 -20.66 9.92 6.69
CA GLY A 297 -21.86 9.10 6.52
C GLY A 297 -21.78 7.72 7.18
N GLY A 298 -20.80 7.49 8.04
CA GLY A 298 -20.62 6.21 8.72
C GLY A 298 -20.16 5.08 7.76
N PHE A 299 -19.68 5.43 6.55
CA PHE A 299 -19.27 4.43 5.57
C PHE A 299 -18.02 3.66 6.05
N LYS A 300 -18.01 2.37 5.78
CA LYS A 300 -16.88 1.50 6.09
C LYS A 300 -16.41 0.83 4.80
N LEU A 301 -15.31 1.29 4.24
CA LEU A 301 -14.69 0.66 3.08
C LEU A 301 -14.38 -0.82 3.37
N GLY A 302 -14.52 -1.66 2.35
CA GLY A 302 -14.36 -3.11 2.51
C GLY A 302 -15.49 -3.77 3.32
N GLY A 303 -16.57 -3.05 3.69
CA GLY A 303 -17.65 -3.60 4.54
C GLY A 303 -17.16 -3.99 5.94
N GLY A 304 -16.12 -3.33 6.44
CA GLY A 304 -15.47 -3.64 7.73
C GLY A 304 -14.43 -4.77 7.63
N GLN A 305 -14.09 -5.22 6.42
CA GLN A 305 -12.99 -6.14 6.15
C GLN A 305 -11.76 -5.37 5.71
N SER A 306 -10.59 -6.03 5.70
CA SER A 306 -9.36 -5.46 5.16
C SER A 306 -9.48 -5.15 3.67
N VAL A 307 -8.97 -4.00 3.26
CA VAL A 307 -8.81 -3.62 1.86
C VAL A 307 -7.37 -3.96 1.45
N LEU A 308 -7.22 -5.04 0.69
CA LEU A 308 -5.90 -5.51 0.31
C LEU A 308 -5.27 -4.60 -0.76
N THR A 309 -4.06 -4.14 -0.52
CA THR A 309 -3.24 -3.37 -1.46
C THR A 309 -2.11 -4.20 -2.08
N GLY A 310 -1.99 -5.47 -1.71
CA GLY A 310 -1.03 -6.45 -2.20
C GLY A 310 -1.37 -7.86 -1.72
N PRO A 311 -0.54 -8.87 -2.05
CA PRO A 311 0.76 -8.75 -2.72
C PRO A 311 0.68 -8.63 -4.25
N ALA A 312 1.55 -7.80 -4.85
CA ALA A 312 1.80 -7.78 -6.29
C ALA A 312 3.26 -8.17 -6.56
N ILE A 313 3.49 -9.16 -7.42
CA ILE A 313 4.85 -9.56 -7.76
C ILE A 313 5.39 -8.67 -8.88
N ILE A 314 6.51 -8.02 -8.60
CA ILE A 314 7.26 -7.23 -9.56
C ILE A 314 8.56 -7.98 -9.89
N GLU A 315 8.72 -8.31 -11.16
CA GLU A 315 9.83 -9.08 -11.69
C GLU A 315 10.31 -8.50 -13.02
N LYS A 316 11.35 -9.07 -13.61
CA LYS A 316 11.97 -8.53 -14.84
C LYS A 316 10.98 -8.28 -15.97
N SER A 317 9.91 -9.06 -16.06
CA SER A 317 8.89 -8.95 -17.12
C SER A 317 8.02 -7.69 -17.02
N ASN A 318 7.84 -7.13 -15.81
CA ASN A 318 6.97 -5.97 -15.56
C ASN A 318 7.65 -4.80 -14.82
N ALA A 319 8.89 -4.98 -14.34
CA ALA A 319 9.59 -3.98 -13.54
C ALA A 319 9.81 -2.65 -14.28
N ALA A 320 10.04 -2.70 -15.60
CA ALA A 320 10.26 -1.48 -16.41
C ALA A 320 9.03 -0.56 -16.48
N GLU A 321 7.82 -1.12 -16.39
CA GLU A 321 6.59 -0.32 -16.33
C GLU A 321 6.42 0.30 -14.94
N VAL A 322 6.72 -0.46 -13.90
CA VAL A 322 6.60 -0.02 -12.51
C VAL A 322 7.65 1.02 -12.16
N LEU A 323 8.87 0.90 -12.70
CA LEU A 323 9.97 1.86 -12.51
C LEU A 323 9.55 3.30 -12.79
N LYS A 324 8.77 3.53 -13.86
CA LYS A 324 8.27 4.87 -14.23
C LYS A 324 7.44 5.53 -13.12
N PHE A 325 6.71 4.73 -12.34
CA PHE A 325 5.90 5.19 -11.21
C PHE A 325 6.74 5.29 -9.93
N ALA A 326 7.70 4.39 -9.75
CA ALA A 326 8.65 4.44 -8.63
C ALA A 326 9.53 5.70 -8.69
N GLU A 327 9.96 6.13 -9.89
CA GLU A 327 10.68 7.40 -10.11
C GLU A 327 9.84 8.63 -9.75
N GLN A 328 8.51 8.52 -9.81
CA GLN A 328 7.58 9.58 -9.39
C GLN A 328 7.27 9.52 -7.89
N GLY A 329 7.78 8.54 -7.16
CA GLY A 329 7.52 8.32 -5.73
C GLY A 329 6.05 7.96 -5.43
N ILE A 330 5.42 7.19 -6.31
CA ILE A 330 4.04 6.66 -6.12
C ILE A 330 3.98 5.13 -6.13
N ARG A 331 5.15 4.50 -6.28
CA ARG A 331 5.33 3.04 -6.14
C ARG A 331 6.60 2.74 -5.38
#